data_d0397215291f232034b69c7502d4e63f
#
_entry.id   d0397215291f232034b69c7502d4e63f
#
_cell.length_a   1.000
_cell.length_b   1.000
_cell.length_c   1.000
_cell.angle_alpha   90.00
_cell.angle_beta   90.00
_cell.angle_gamma   90.00
#
_symmetry.space_group_name_H-M   'P 1'
#
loop_
_entity.id
_entity.type
_entity.pdbx_description
1 polymer ?
#
loop_
_entity_poly.entity_id
_entity_poly.type
_entity_poly.pdbx_seq_one_letter_code
_entity_poly.pdbx_strand_id
1 'polypeptide(L)'
;MENIKFVFLSRENGYITMRIQVEQEEKRCIVVKSAMSLFCTKGIKDVTMDEIAHELKMSKRTLYELFDDKESLLLYCIKTQGLWQRDRLRECVKNATNVLEPVLYDFGFKMEGLSKVVPSFFSDLNKYPKLKAYMAEIRKEQRDMAVDYLSKGVEQGLFRKDVNFEIVYNIITTQFDIIIGSEDFRKYTPTELFNNLVLNYFRGCATPRGVEIMDDFFQRHNM
;
A
#
# COMPACT_ATOMS: atom_id res chain seq x y z
N MET A 1 17.43 7.20 2.76
CA MET A 1 18.21 7.71 1.61
C MET A 1 19.52 6.95 1.64
N GLU A 2 19.59 5.84 0.92
CA GLU A 2 20.84 5.18 0.55
C GLU A 2 20.53 3.82 -0.03
N ASN A 3 21.00 3.61 -1.21
CA ASN A 3 21.22 2.37 -1.95
C ASN A 3 20.51 2.26 -3.31
N ILE A 4 20.89 3.17 -4.20
CA ILE A 4 20.94 2.83 -5.62
C ILE A 4 22.41 2.44 -5.88
N LYS A 5 22.71 1.13 -5.85
CA LYS A 5 24.03 0.63 -6.28
C LYS A 5 24.13 0.68 -7.80
N PHE A 6 25.03 1.53 -8.25
CA PHE A 6 25.40 1.72 -9.63
C PHE A 6 26.19 0.52 -10.18
N VAL A 7 25.81 0.05 -11.36
CA VAL A 7 26.68 -0.75 -12.23
C VAL A 7 27.29 0.21 -13.24
N PHE A 8 28.60 0.36 -13.18
CA PHE A 8 29.38 1.18 -14.12
C PHE A 8 29.56 0.43 -15.44
N LEU A 9 29.16 1.03 -16.55
CA LEU A 9 29.72 0.73 -17.87
C LEU A 9 29.92 2.03 -18.66
N SER A 10 31.11 2.14 -19.17
CA SER A 10 31.91 3.21 -19.73
C SER A 10 31.37 4.05 -20.89
N ARG A 11 31.83 5.29 -20.90
CA ARG A 11 32.12 6.30 -21.96
C ARG A 11 31.11 7.43 -22.12
N GLU A 12 31.59 8.60 -22.44
CA GLU A 12 31.01 9.96 -22.33
C GLU A 12 29.53 10.16 -22.69
N ASN A 13 29.00 9.44 -23.65
CA ASN A 13 27.53 9.43 -23.96
C ASN A 13 26.69 8.76 -22.87
N GLY A 14 27.24 7.80 -22.14
CA GLY A 14 26.55 7.11 -21.04
C GLY A 14 26.30 8.00 -19.82
N TYR A 15 27.20 8.91 -19.50
CA TYR A 15 27.04 9.85 -18.38
C TYR A 15 25.92 10.88 -18.61
N ILE A 16 25.81 11.41 -19.83
CA ILE A 16 24.75 12.36 -20.20
C ILE A 16 23.37 11.67 -20.15
N THR A 17 23.26 10.49 -20.73
CA THR A 17 22.01 9.70 -20.73
C THR A 17 21.61 9.32 -19.31
N MET A 18 22.55 8.90 -18.47
CA MET A 18 22.32 8.55 -17.07
C MET A 18 21.90 9.76 -16.24
N ARG A 19 22.51 10.92 -16.44
CA ARG A 19 22.14 12.18 -15.76
C ARG A 19 20.73 12.63 -16.14
N ILE A 20 20.37 12.54 -17.41
CA ILE A 20 19.01 12.83 -17.88
C ILE A 20 17.98 11.88 -17.28
N GLN A 21 18.29 10.58 -17.20
CA GLN A 21 17.41 9.58 -16.58
C GLN A 21 17.21 9.84 -15.09
N VAL A 22 18.29 10.16 -14.35
CA VAL A 22 18.21 10.49 -12.92
C VAL A 22 17.34 11.74 -12.70
N GLU A 23 17.56 12.79 -13.50
CA GLU A 23 16.77 14.02 -13.41
C GLU A 23 15.29 13.79 -13.76
N GLN A 24 14.98 12.93 -14.72
CA GLN A 24 13.60 12.54 -15.04
C GLN A 24 12.93 11.74 -13.91
N GLU A 25 13.65 10.79 -13.29
CA GLU A 25 13.13 10.03 -12.15
C GLU A 25 12.92 10.91 -10.91
N GLU A 26 13.80 11.86 -10.64
CA GLU A 26 13.59 12.85 -9.57
C GLU A 26 12.33 13.69 -9.83
N LYS A 27 12.13 14.17 -11.07
CA LYS A 27 10.90 14.88 -11.46
C LYS A 27 9.67 14.00 -11.32
N ARG A 28 9.73 12.73 -11.74
CA ARG A 28 8.64 11.78 -11.55
C ARG A 28 8.29 11.58 -10.08
N CYS A 29 9.28 11.43 -9.21
CA CYS A 29 9.07 11.30 -7.76
C CYS A 29 8.32 12.52 -7.18
N ILE A 30 8.68 13.73 -7.59
CA ILE A 30 8.01 14.96 -7.14
C ILE A 30 6.56 14.98 -7.64
N VAL A 31 6.33 14.68 -8.91
CA VAL A 31 4.98 14.61 -9.50
C VAL A 31 4.12 13.57 -8.78
N VAL A 32 4.66 12.37 -8.55
CA VAL A 32 3.95 11.28 -7.87
C VAL A 32 3.50 11.67 -6.47
N LYS A 33 4.37 12.30 -5.68
CA LYS A 33 4.03 12.76 -4.32
C LYS A 33 2.89 13.77 -4.32
N SER A 34 2.96 14.78 -5.19
CA SER A 34 1.93 15.81 -5.30
C SER A 34 0.62 15.24 -5.84
N ALA A 35 0.67 14.49 -6.95
CA ALA A 35 -0.50 13.86 -7.54
C ALA A 35 -1.22 12.93 -6.56
N MET A 36 -0.47 12.08 -5.84
CA MET A 36 -1.05 11.18 -4.85
C MET A 36 -1.71 11.94 -3.71
N SER A 37 -1.09 13.02 -3.21
CA SER A 37 -1.69 13.90 -2.20
C SER A 37 -3.01 14.50 -2.67
N LEU A 38 -3.05 15.03 -3.90
CA LEU A 38 -4.27 15.59 -4.49
C LEU A 38 -5.35 14.51 -4.67
N PHE A 39 -5.00 13.34 -5.21
CA PHE A 39 -5.94 12.23 -5.39
C PHE A 39 -6.52 11.76 -4.05
N CYS A 40 -5.70 11.65 -3.01
CA CYS A 40 -6.15 11.23 -1.68
C CYS A 40 -7.07 12.26 -1.02
N THR A 41 -6.85 13.56 -1.25
CA THR A 41 -7.58 14.63 -0.55
C THR A 41 -8.82 15.14 -1.30
N LYS A 42 -8.83 15.05 -2.64
CA LYS A 42 -9.92 15.56 -3.48
C LYS A 42 -10.69 14.47 -4.23
N GLY A 43 -10.15 13.25 -4.32
CA GLY A 43 -10.66 12.18 -5.18
C GLY A 43 -10.02 12.22 -6.58
N ILE A 44 -9.97 11.05 -7.24
CA ILE A 44 -9.26 10.93 -8.52
C ILE A 44 -10.02 11.67 -9.63
N LYS A 45 -11.34 11.61 -9.64
CA LYS A 45 -12.17 12.22 -10.68
C LYS A 45 -11.97 13.74 -10.75
N ASP A 46 -11.94 14.39 -9.60
CA ASP A 46 -11.97 15.85 -9.48
C ASP A 46 -10.59 16.48 -9.69
N VAL A 47 -9.51 15.70 -9.65
CA VAL A 47 -8.15 16.18 -9.95
C VAL A 47 -7.86 16.08 -11.44
N THR A 48 -7.32 17.17 -12.01
CA THR A 48 -6.91 17.27 -13.43
C THR A 48 -5.39 17.31 -13.57
N MET A 49 -4.87 16.96 -14.76
CA MET A 49 -3.45 17.11 -15.07
C MET A 49 -3.01 18.58 -14.98
N ASP A 50 -3.91 19.51 -15.34
CA ASP A 50 -3.66 20.95 -15.25
C ASP A 50 -3.48 21.42 -13.81
N GLU A 51 -4.30 20.92 -12.90
CA GLU A 51 -4.20 21.22 -11.48
C GLU A 51 -2.90 20.70 -10.88
N ILE A 52 -2.49 19.47 -11.24
CA ILE A 52 -1.22 18.91 -10.81
C ILE A 52 -0.04 19.75 -11.31
N ALA A 53 -0.06 20.15 -12.58
CA ALA A 53 0.98 21.01 -13.16
C ALA A 53 1.05 22.37 -12.44
N HIS A 54 -0.10 22.96 -12.15
CA HIS A 54 -0.20 24.25 -11.44
C HIS A 54 0.35 24.13 -10.01
N GLU A 55 -0.04 23.10 -9.26
CA GLU A 55 0.43 22.83 -7.88
C GLU A 55 1.97 22.71 -7.83
N LEU A 56 2.55 22.06 -8.83
CA LEU A 56 3.99 21.86 -8.95
C LEU A 56 4.74 23.06 -9.59
N LYS A 57 4.03 24.11 -10.00
CA LYS A 57 4.60 25.23 -10.78
C LYS A 57 5.36 24.72 -12.02
N MET A 58 4.86 23.64 -12.61
CA MET A 58 5.42 22.96 -13.78
C MET A 58 4.61 23.30 -15.02
N SER A 59 5.25 23.36 -16.19
CA SER A 59 4.49 23.50 -17.43
C SER A 59 3.67 22.25 -17.73
N LYS A 60 2.46 22.40 -18.30
CA LYS A 60 1.64 21.27 -18.76
C LYS A 60 2.44 20.35 -19.68
N ARG A 61 3.22 20.93 -20.61
CA ARG A 61 4.07 20.19 -21.53
C ARG A 61 5.03 19.27 -20.77
N THR A 62 5.72 19.78 -19.76
CA THR A 62 6.66 18.99 -18.95
C THR A 62 5.96 17.82 -18.24
N LEU A 63 4.74 18.03 -17.72
CA LEU A 63 3.98 16.96 -17.08
C LEU A 63 3.57 15.88 -18.09
N TYR A 64 3.11 16.26 -19.28
CA TYR A 64 2.74 15.33 -20.36
C TYR A 64 3.95 14.62 -21.00
N GLU A 65 5.15 15.20 -20.92
CA GLU A 65 6.41 14.50 -21.28
C GLU A 65 6.78 13.39 -20.28
N LEU A 66 6.32 13.48 -19.02
CA LEU A 66 6.55 12.48 -17.99
C LEU A 66 5.46 11.40 -17.93
N PHE A 67 4.20 11.78 -18.19
CA PHE A 67 3.03 10.89 -18.10
C PHE A 67 2.02 11.24 -19.20
N ASP A 68 1.70 10.26 -20.04
CA ASP A 68 0.83 10.44 -21.21
C ASP A 68 -0.58 10.95 -20.84
N ASP A 69 -1.11 10.43 -19.73
CA ASP A 69 -2.45 10.74 -19.24
C ASP A 69 -2.57 10.57 -17.72
N LYS A 70 -3.72 10.97 -17.16
CA LYS A 70 -4.03 10.85 -15.73
C LYS A 70 -4.06 9.39 -15.25
N GLU A 71 -4.52 8.46 -16.09
CA GLU A 71 -4.55 7.03 -15.74
C GLU A 71 -3.14 6.45 -15.62
N SER A 72 -2.26 6.81 -16.55
CA SER A 72 -0.84 6.40 -16.52
C SER A 72 -0.12 6.97 -15.30
N LEU A 73 -0.37 8.23 -14.96
CA LEU A 73 0.15 8.86 -13.73
C LEU A 73 -0.39 8.16 -12.48
N LEU A 74 -1.69 7.94 -12.41
CA LEU A 74 -2.32 7.25 -11.28
C LEU A 74 -1.77 5.83 -11.10
N LEU A 75 -1.65 5.08 -12.19
CA LEU A 75 -1.06 3.73 -12.16
C LEU A 75 0.38 3.76 -11.64
N TYR A 76 1.17 4.74 -12.07
CA TYR A 76 2.54 4.89 -11.60
C TYR A 76 2.58 5.26 -10.10
N CYS A 77 1.69 6.14 -9.63
CA CYS A 77 1.53 6.48 -8.22
C CYS A 77 1.23 5.23 -7.37
N ILE A 78 0.26 4.42 -7.77
CA ILE A 78 -0.15 3.21 -7.05
C ILE A 78 1.00 2.17 -7.04
N LYS A 79 1.70 1.98 -8.18
CA LYS A 79 2.86 1.09 -8.25
C LYS A 79 3.98 1.54 -7.30
N THR A 80 4.31 2.81 -7.31
CA THR A 80 5.36 3.38 -6.45
C THR A 80 4.99 3.23 -4.97
N GLN A 81 3.74 3.52 -4.61
CA GLN A 81 3.24 3.33 -3.25
C GLN A 81 3.31 1.86 -2.82
N GLY A 82 2.93 0.92 -3.70
CA GLY A 82 3.01 -0.51 -3.45
C GLY A 82 4.45 -1.00 -3.23
N LEU A 83 5.42 -0.51 -4.01
CA LEU A 83 6.84 -0.82 -3.82
C LEU A 83 7.35 -0.31 -2.47
N TRP A 84 7.04 0.93 -2.11
CA TRP A 84 7.43 1.51 -0.84
C TRP A 84 6.84 0.77 0.37
N GLN A 85 5.56 0.38 0.30
CA GLN A 85 4.93 -0.44 1.34
C GLN A 85 5.60 -1.81 1.46
N ARG A 86 5.94 -2.44 0.34
CA ARG A 86 6.62 -3.74 0.30
C ARG A 86 8.01 -3.69 0.93
N ASP A 87 8.79 -2.66 0.63
CA ASP A 87 10.12 -2.48 1.20
C ASP A 87 10.05 -2.22 2.71
N ARG A 88 9.10 -1.41 3.16
CA ARG A 88 8.84 -1.18 4.59
C ARG A 88 8.47 -2.48 5.31
N LEU A 89 7.56 -3.28 4.73
CA LEU A 89 7.17 -4.55 5.32
C LEU A 89 8.36 -5.53 5.38
N ARG A 90 9.22 -5.57 4.37
CA ARG A 90 10.46 -6.38 4.40
C ARG A 90 11.36 -5.99 5.57
N GLU A 91 11.53 -4.71 5.84
CA GLU A 91 12.33 -4.25 6.99
C GLU A 91 11.67 -4.64 8.32
N CYS A 92 10.34 -4.53 8.43
CA CYS A 92 9.62 -5.01 9.60
C CYS A 92 9.83 -6.52 9.82
N VAL A 93 9.72 -7.33 8.76
CA VAL A 93 9.92 -8.79 8.83
C VAL A 93 11.34 -9.16 9.26
N LYS A 94 12.36 -8.44 8.80
CA LYS A 94 13.76 -8.71 9.18
C LYS A 94 14.02 -8.52 10.69
N ASN A 95 13.33 -7.57 11.30
CA ASN A 95 13.53 -7.17 12.69
C ASN A 95 12.51 -7.82 13.65
N ALA A 96 11.55 -8.56 13.13
CA ALA A 96 10.48 -9.17 13.91
C ALA A 96 10.94 -10.42 14.65
N THR A 97 10.44 -10.61 15.85
CA THR A 97 10.67 -11.82 16.67
C THR A 97 9.69 -12.94 16.35
N ASN A 98 8.55 -12.60 15.73
CA ASN A 98 7.50 -13.55 15.35
C ASN A 98 6.70 -13.01 14.16
N VAL A 99 5.83 -13.84 13.58
CA VAL A 99 5.04 -13.47 12.39
C VAL A 99 3.94 -12.45 12.67
N LEU A 100 3.50 -12.29 13.92
CA LEU A 100 2.40 -11.39 14.27
C LEU A 100 2.83 -9.93 14.21
N GLU A 101 4.04 -9.60 14.69
CA GLU A 101 4.51 -8.21 14.73
C GLU A 101 4.45 -7.48 13.39
N PRO A 102 5.03 -7.99 12.27
CA PRO A 102 4.94 -7.30 10.99
C PRO A 102 3.51 -7.16 10.46
N VAL A 103 2.67 -8.17 10.72
CA VAL A 103 1.25 -8.14 10.30
C VAL A 103 0.52 -7.02 11.02
N LEU A 104 0.67 -6.91 12.33
CA LEU A 104 0.02 -5.88 13.14
C LEU A 104 0.52 -4.47 12.78
N TYR A 105 1.84 -4.30 12.59
CA TYR A 105 2.42 -3.04 12.11
C TYR A 105 1.91 -2.63 10.73
N ASP A 106 1.85 -3.56 9.77
CA ASP A 106 1.38 -3.27 8.42
C ASP A 106 -0.08 -2.85 8.41
N PHE A 107 -0.92 -3.53 9.19
CA PHE A 107 -2.32 -3.15 9.34
C PHE A 107 -2.50 -1.79 10.01
N GLY A 108 -1.81 -1.51 11.12
CA GLY A 108 -1.87 -0.21 11.78
C GLY A 108 -1.50 0.93 10.84
N PHE A 109 -0.44 0.76 10.08
CA PHE A 109 -0.01 1.74 9.09
C PHE A 109 -1.02 1.94 7.96
N LYS A 110 -1.60 0.85 7.44
CA LYS A 110 -2.65 0.93 6.41
C LYS A 110 -3.87 1.70 6.93
N MET A 111 -4.28 1.45 8.18
CA MET A 111 -5.40 2.16 8.78
C MET A 111 -5.13 3.66 8.94
N GLU A 112 -3.95 4.03 9.41
CA GLU A 112 -3.54 5.44 9.48
C GLU A 112 -3.54 6.10 8.09
N GLY A 113 -3.04 5.41 7.08
CA GLY A 113 -3.07 5.87 5.69
C GLY A 113 -4.49 6.09 5.18
N LEU A 114 -5.41 5.15 5.43
CA LEU A 114 -6.80 5.22 5.01
C LEU A 114 -7.57 6.39 5.63
N SER A 115 -7.23 6.79 6.87
CA SER A 115 -7.88 7.93 7.54
C SER A 115 -7.67 9.27 6.80
N LYS A 116 -6.64 9.34 5.96
CA LYS A 116 -6.25 10.54 5.21
C LYS A 116 -6.81 10.57 3.78
N VAL A 117 -7.57 9.56 3.40
CA VAL A 117 -8.06 9.37 2.02
C VAL A 117 -9.56 9.58 1.96
N VAL A 118 -9.99 10.47 1.04
CA VAL A 118 -11.43 10.68 0.83
C VAL A 118 -12.08 9.43 0.20
N PRO A 119 -13.32 9.09 0.59
CA PRO A 119 -14.00 7.89 0.09
C PRO A 119 -14.15 7.84 -1.45
N SER A 120 -14.30 9.01 -2.09
CA SER A 120 -14.37 9.11 -3.55
C SER A 120 -13.12 8.56 -4.26
N PHE A 121 -11.95 8.61 -3.64
CA PHE A 121 -10.73 8.01 -4.18
C PHE A 121 -10.93 6.53 -4.53
N PHE A 122 -11.47 5.76 -3.58
CA PHE A 122 -11.66 4.31 -3.76
C PHE A 122 -12.76 3.98 -4.76
N SER A 123 -13.86 4.72 -4.74
CA SER A 123 -14.93 4.53 -5.74
C SER A 123 -14.49 4.88 -7.15
N ASP A 124 -13.53 5.78 -7.28
CA ASP A 124 -12.96 6.17 -8.58
C ASP A 124 -11.96 5.15 -9.13
N LEU A 125 -11.22 4.40 -8.27
CA LEU A 125 -10.22 3.42 -8.72
C LEU A 125 -10.79 2.43 -9.75
N ASN A 126 -12.01 1.97 -9.53
CA ASN A 126 -12.67 1.01 -10.41
C ASN A 126 -13.04 1.54 -11.80
N LYS A 127 -12.95 2.86 -12.01
CA LYS A 127 -13.25 3.53 -13.30
C LYS A 127 -12.06 3.50 -14.28
N TYR A 128 -10.87 3.07 -13.82
CA TYR A 128 -9.64 3.06 -14.59
C TYR A 128 -9.23 1.61 -14.96
N PRO A 129 -9.41 1.20 -16.25
CA PRO A 129 -9.21 -0.19 -16.66
C PRO A 129 -7.78 -0.71 -16.44
N LYS A 130 -6.76 0.09 -16.77
CA LYS A 130 -5.34 -0.31 -16.58
C LYS A 130 -5.02 -0.53 -15.10
N LEU A 131 -5.55 0.34 -14.23
CA LEU A 131 -5.38 0.23 -12.80
C LEU A 131 -6.11 -1.00 -12.24
N LYS A 132 -7.35 -1.25 -12.68
CA LYS A 132 -8.13 -2.42 -12.28
C LYS A 132 -7.41 -3.73 -12.63
N ALA A 133 -6.86 -3.83 -13.85
CA ALA A 133 -6.08 -5.00 -14.26
C ALA A 133 -4.84 -5.20 -13.38
N TYR A 134 -4.08 -4.14 -13.12
CA TYR A 134 -2.91 -4.18 -12.24
C TYR A 134 -3.28 -4.59 -10.81
N MET A 135 -4.36 -4.03 -10.23
CA MET A 135 -4.81 -4.37 -8.89
C MET A 135 -5.23 -5.85 -8.78
N ALA A 136 -5.85 -6.40 -9.82
CA ALA A 136 -6.21 -7.83 -9.86
C ALA A 136 -4.97 -8.73 -9.87
N GLU A 137 -3.94 -8.35 -10.64
CA GLU A 137 -2.67 -9.08 -10.73
C GLU A 137 -1.93 -9.09 -9.39
N ILE A 138 -1.71 -7.91 -8.77
CA ILE A 138 -0.99 -7.83 -7.50
C ILE A 138 -1.74 -8.48 -6.34
N ARG A 139 -3.08 -8.52 -6.38
CA ARG A 139 -3.89 -9.16 -5.32
C ARG A 139 -3.58 -10.66 -5.22
N LYS A 140 -3.42 -11.33 -6.36
CA LYS A 140 -3.04 -12.75 -6.39
C LYS A 140 -1.66 -12.96 -5.76
N GLU A 141 -0.67 -12.17 -6.19
CA GLU A 141 0.70 -12.25 -5.67
C GLU A 141 0.72 -11.96 -4.15
N GLN A 142 0.01 -10.92 -3.71
CA GLN A 142 -0.08 -10.56 -2.29
C GLN A 142 -0.75 -11.64 -1.44
N ARG A 143 -1.80 -12.29 -1.97
CA ARG A 143 -2.46 -13.41 -1.30
C ARG A 143 -1.48 -14.56 -1.07
N ASP A 144 -0.79 -14.98 -2.13
CA ASP A 144 0.10 -16.13 -2.07
C ASP A 144 1.25 -15.86 -1.05
N MET A 145 1.83 -14.66 -1.08
CA MET A 145 2.83 -14.23 -0.09
C MET A 145 2.29 -14.18 1.34
N ALA A 146 1.05 -13.68 1.53
CA ALA A 146 0.44 -13.59 2.85
C ALA A 146 0.14 -14.98 3.42
N VAL A 147 -0.37 -15.91 2.61
CA VAL A 147 -0.64 -17.29 3.01
C VAL A 147 0.65 -17.99 3.44
N ASP A 148 1.72 -17.89 2.64
CA ASP A 148 3.02 -18.47 2.97
C ASP A 148 3.59 -17.88 4.28
N TYR A 149 3.45 -16.58 4.46
CA TYR A 149 3.95 -15.92 5.66
C TYR A 149 3.17 -16.30 6.92
N LEU A 150 1.83 -16.32 6.85
CA LEU A 150 0.98 -16.70 7.98
C LEU A 150 1.11 -18.18 8.34
N SER A 151 1.40 -19.04 7.36
CA SER A 151 1.66 -20.48 7.61
C SER A 151 2.86 -20.70 8.52
N LYS A 152 3.89 -19.85 8.48
CA LYS A 152 5.00 -19.89 9.43
C LYS A 152 4.55 -19.63 10.87
N GLY A 153 3.46 -18.90 11.07
CA GLY A 153 2.86 -18.67 12.38
C GLY A 153 2.25 -19.95 12.98
N VAL A 154 1.81 -20.88 12.15
CA VAL A 154 1.40 -22.22 12.60
C VAL A 154 2.61 -23.01 13.11
N GLU A 155 3.74 -22.96 12.40
CA GLU A 155 4.99 -23.60 12.82
C GLU A 155 5.52 -22.99 14.13
N GLN A 156 5.34 -21.69 14.33
CA GLN A 156 5.68 -20.97 15.57
C GLN A 156 4.69 -21.26 16.72
N GLY A 157 3.60 -21.98 16.47
CA GLY A 157 2.54 -22.24 17.45
C GLY A 157 1.69 -21.01 17.82
N LEU A 158 1.67 -19.98 16.96
CA LEU A 158 0.92 -18.75 17.16
C LEU A 158 -0.45 -18.79 16.51
N PHE A 159 -0.60 -19.55 15.43
CA PHE A 159 -1.87 -19.78 14.76
C PHE A 159 -2.28 -21.26 14.86
N ARG A 160 -3.58 -21.48 14.81
CA ARG A 160 -4.19 -22.81 14.85
C ARG A 160 -3.94 -23.54 13.53
N LYS A 161 -3.74 -24.88 13.61
CA LYS A 161 -3.45 -25.74 12.45
C LYS A 161 -4.66 -25.99 11.53
N ASP A 162 -5.87 -25.76 12.03
CA ASP A 162 -7.13 -25.95 11.29
C ASP A 162 -7.57 -24.72 10.48
N VAL A 163 -6.77 -23.64 10.48
CA VAL A 163 -7.08 -22.41 9.76
C VAL A 163 -6.63 -22.51 8.30
N ASN A 164 -7.55 -22.19 7.38
CA ASN A 164 -7.22 -21.97 6.00
C ASN A 164 -6.98 -20.49 5.73
N PHE A 165 -5.72 -20.07 5.66
CA PHE A 165 -5.34 -18.66 5.48
C PHE A 165 -5.71 -18.09 4.12
N GLU A 166 -5.90 -18.90 3.09
CA GLU A 166 -6.40 -18.42 1.81
C GLU A 166 -7.86 -17.94 1.95
N ILE A 167 -8.69 -18.71 2.65
CA ILE A 167 -10.08 -18.32 2.94
C ILE A 167 -10.09 -17.04 3.79
N VAL A 168 -9.29 -17.00 4.85
CA VAL A 168 -9.20 -15.83 5.75
C VAL A 168 -8.76 -14.58 4.98
N TYR A 169 -7.74 -14.68 4.15
CA TYR A 169 -7.26 -13.58 3.32
C TYR A 169 -8.37 -13.06 2.38
N ASN A 170 -9.05 -13.96 1.67
CA ASN A 170 -10.11 -13.60 0.74
C ASN A 170 -11.29 -12.94 1.46
N ILE A 171 -11.68 -13.43 2.63
CA ILE A 171 -12.76 -12.83 3.44
C ILE A 171 -12.34 -11.42 3.88
N ILE A 172 -11.17 -11.24 4.48
CA ILE A 172 -10.69 -9.94 4.97
C ILE A 172 -10.62 -8.93 3.84
N THR A 173 -10.03 -9.29 2.69
CA THR A 173 -9.88 -8.38 1.56
C THR A 173 -11.21 -8.02 0.92
N THR A 174 -12.15 -8.97 0.80
CA THR A 174 -13.50 -8.71 0.28
C THR A 174 -14.29 -7.78 1.20
N GLN A 175 -14.21 -8.00 2.50
CA GLN A 175 -14.86 -7.11 3.47
C GLN A 175 -14.26 -5.72 3.47
N PHE A 176 -12.93 -5.61 3.30
CA PHE A 176 -12.25 -4.34 3.14
C PHE A 176 -12.79 -3.56 1.91
N ASP A 177 -12.92 -4.23 0.76
CA ASP A 177 -13.46 -3.61 -0.46
C ASP A 177 -14.89 -3.09 -0.24
N ILE A 178 -15.73 -3.84 0.50
CA ILE A 178 -17.10 -3.43 0.85
C ILE A 178 -17.08 -2.21 1.78
N ILE A 179 -16.29 -2.25 2.84
CA ILE A 179 -16.20 -1.17 3.84
C ILE A 179 -15.76 0.14 3.18
N ILE A 180 -14.71 0.10 2.37
CA ILE A 180 -14.18 1.27 1.68
C ILE A 180 -15.20 1.87 0.71
N GLY A 181 -16.01 1.02 0.06
CA GLY A 181 -17.03 1.44 -0.91
C GLY A 181 -18.36 1.88 -0.31
N SER A 182 -18.62 1.62 0.98
CA SER A 182 -19.92 1.83 1.61
C SER A 182 -19.97 3.11 2.44
N GLU A 183 -21.11 3.83 2.33
CA GLU A 183 -21.38 5.01 3.16
C GLU A 183 -21.66 4.65 4.63
N ASP A 184 -22.18 3.46 4.89
CA ASP A 184 -22.54 3.00 6.23
C ASP A 184 -21.36 2.92 7.19
N PHE A 185 -20.16 2.70 6.65
CA PHE A 185 -18.93 2.58 7.44
C PHE A 185 -18.17 3.90 7.62
N ARG A 186 -18.55 4.99 6.92
CA ARG A 186 -17.86 6.30 6.98
C ARG A 186 -17.89 6.96 8.36
N LYS A 187 -18.86 6.59 9.19
CA LYS A 187 -19.00 7.11 10.57
C LYS A 187 -17.98 6.51 11.55
N TYR A 188 -17.34 5.41 11.19
CA TYR A 188 -16.35 4.75 12.03
C TYR A 188 -14.94 5.17 11.65
N THR A 189 -14.08 5.28 12.64
CA THR A 189 -12.66 5.52 12.41
C THR A 189 -12.00 4.25 11.82
N PRO A 190 -10.92 4.38 11.05
CA PRO A 190 -10.15 3.24 10.58
C PRO A 190 -9.68 2.32 11.71
N THR A 191 -9.34 2.88 12.89
CA THR A 191 -8.95 2.11 14.06
C THR A 191 -10.12 1.27 14.61
N GLU A 192 -11.33 1.83 14.69
CA GLU A 192 -12.53 1.05 15.09
C GLU A 192 -12.79 -0.09 14.12
N LEU A 193 -12.70 0.15 12.81
CA LEU A 193 -12.89 -0.88 11.79
C LEU A 193 -11.82 -1.96 11.89
N PHE A 194 -10.56 -1.58 12.11
CA PHE A 194 -9.48 -2.54 12.31
C PHE A 194 -9.72 -3.42 13.54
N ASN A 195 -10.00 -2.82 14.69
CA ASN A 195 -10.18 -3.55 15.94
C ASN A 195 -11.39 -4.50 15.90
N ASN A 196 -12.48 -4.06 15.27
CA ASN A 196 -13.72 -4.84 15.25
C ASN A 196 -13.78 -5.86 14.11
N LEU A 197 -12.97 -5.72 13.07
CA LEU A 197 -12.97 -6.63 11.94
C LEU A 197 -11.69 -7.47 11.92
N VAL A 198 -10.58 -6.85 11.52
CA VAL A 198 -9.34 -7.56 11.21
C VAL A 198 -8.76 -8.26 12.42
N LEU A 199 -8.71 -7.56 13.56
CA LEU A 199 -8.17 -8.12 14.79
C LEU A 199 -9.00 -9.31 15.29
N ASN A 200 -10.32 -9.27 15.15
CA ASN A 200 -11.18 -10.39 15.51
C ASN A 200 -10.93 -11.63 14.65
N TYR A 201 -10.66 -11.48 13.35
CA TYR A 201 -10.24 -12.61 12.51
C TYR A 201 -8.92 -13.20 12.98
N PHE A 202 -7.91 -12.35 13.23
CA PHE A 202 -6.61 -12.82 13.69
C PHE A 202 -6.70 -13.52 15.05
N ARG A 203 -7.48 -12.98 15.98
CA ARG A 203 -7.74 -13.63 17.29
C ARG A 203 -8.46 -14.97 17.13
N GLY A 204 -9.44 -15.05 16.21
CA GLY A 204 -10.14 -16.30 15.90
C GLY A 204 -9.23 -17.36 15.26
N CYS A 205 -8.17 -16.95 14.57
CA CYS A 205 -7.18 -17.84 13.96
C CYS A 205 -6.04 -18.21 14.92
N ALA A 206 -5.84 -17.43 15.98
CA ALA A 206 -4.70 -17.57 16.88
C ALA A 206 -4.88 -18.69 17.91
N THR A 207 -3.76 -19.21 18.42
CA THR A 207 -3.70 -20.00 19.65
C THR A 207 -3.76 -19.06 20.87
N PRO A 208 -3.97 -19.56 22.10
CA PRO A 208 -3.90 -18.74 23.31
C PRO A 208 -2.59 -17.92 23.39
N ARG A 209 -1.46 -18.54 23.04
CA ARG A 209 -0.15 -17.86 22.98
C ARG A 209 -0.12 -16.74 21.91
N GLY A 210 -0.74 -16.97 20.75
CA GLY A 210 -0.84 -15.93 19.71
C GLY A 210 -1.69 -14.75 20.16
N VAL A 211 -2.79 -15.00 20.88
CA VAL A 211 -3.64 -13.92 21.45
C VAL A 211 -2.86 -13.11 22.48
N GLU A 212 -2.13 -13.75 23.39
CA GLU A 212 -1.30 -13.08 24.41
C GLU A 212 -0.27 -12.14 23.76
N ILE A 213 0.44 -12.59 22.73
CA ILE A 213 1.39 -11.75 21.97
C ILE A 213 0.70 -10.57 21.29
N MET A 214 -0.51 -10.76 20.74
CA MET A 214 -1.28 -9.65 20.16
C MET A 214 -1.67 -8.62 21.22
N ASP A 215 -2.16 -9.08 22.38
CA ASP A 215 -2.57 -8.18 23.46
C ASP A 215 -1.37 -7.39 24.01
N ASP A 216 -0.23 -8.03 24.21
CA ASP A 216 1.02 -7.39 24.60
C ASP A 216 1.49 -6.34 23.55
N PHE A 217 1.34 -6.63 22.27
CA PHE A 217 1.68 -5.72 21.21
C PHE A 217 0.83 -4.45 21.29
N PHE A 218 -0.48 -4.55 21.42
CA PHE A 218 -1.39 -3.41 21.50
C PHE A 218 -1.17 -2.58 22.75
N GLN A 219 -0.92 -3.22 23.90
CA GLN A 219 -0.58 -2.50 25.14
C GLN A 219 0.70 -1.66 24.99
N ARG A 220 1.74 -2.22 24.33
CA ARG A 220 3.02 -1.51 24.14
C ARG A 220 2.93 -0.35 23.14
N HIS A 221 2.01 -0.39 22.20
CA HIS A 221 1.90 0.59 21.11
C HIS A 221 0.73 1.57 21.28
N ASN A 222 -0.02 1.50 22.41
CA ASN A 222 -1.20 2.34 22.69
C ASN A 222 -2.23 2.32 21.53
N MET A 223 -2.43 1.18 20.92
CA MET A 223 -3.35 0.98 19.81
C MET A 223 -4.68 0.42 20.29
#